data_63f9b47924f259bbb2f9871192657f00
#
_entry.id   63f9b47924f259bbb2f9871192657f00
#
_cell.length_a   1.000
_cell.length_b   1.000
_cell.length_c   1.000
_cell.angle_alpha   90.00
_cell.angle_beta   90.00
_cell.angle_gamma   90.00
#
_symmetry.space_group_name_H-M   'P 1'
#
loop_
_entity.id
_entity.type
_entity.pdbx_description
1 polymer ?
#
loop_
_entity_poly.entity_id
_entity_poly.type
_entity_poly.pdbx_seq_one_letter_code
_entity_poly.pdbx_strand_id
1 'polypeptide(L)'
;MNLVSVGTINASLVILREVFKSSILANASAIIGLHNHPSGNVKPSKEDMIVTRMLQKCGQLLGIELLDHIIVGGTNGKMLSFREEKMLNVTGRMDGSGEIEEKRIRSFYLL
;
A
#
# COMPACT_ATOMS: atom_id res chain seq x y z
N MET A 1 -4.19 14.47 -21.98
CA MET A 1 -4.87 13.80 -22.10
C MET A 1 -5.80 13.52 -21.39
N ASN A 2 -6.49 13.29 -21.44
CA ASN A 2 -7.36 13.20 -20.70
C ASN A 2 -8.09 12.07 -20.64
N LEU A 3 -8.17 11.59 -20.10
CA LEU A 3 -8.69 10.57 -19.94
C LEU A 3 -9.86 10.47 -19.73
N VAL A 4 -10.28 10.73 -19.75
CA VAL A 4 -11.17 10.71 -19.48
C VAL A 4 -12.14 10.11 -19.66
N SER A 5 -12.30 9.87 -19.82
CA SER A 5 -13.02 9.52 -20.02
C SER A 5 -13.80 8.88 -19.80
N VAL A 6 -13.96 8.83 -19.46
CA VAL A 6 -14.61 8.18 -19.47
C VAL A 6 -15.27 7.58 -18.63
N GLY A 7 -15.68 7.72 -18.27
CA GLY A 7 -16.59 7.25 -17.49
C GLY A 7 -16.26 6.63 -16.29
N THR A 8 -15.77 5.69 -16.19
CA THR A 8 -15.64 4.99 -14.97
C THR A 8 -14.22 4.89 -14.60
N ILE A 9 -13.79 5.86 -13.89
CA ILE A 9 -12.50 5.72 -13.30
C ILE A 9 -12.60 4.77 -12.15
N ASN A 10 -11.84 3.72 -12.20
CA ASN A 10 -11.74 2.76 -11.13
C ASN A 10 -11.10 3.42 -9.93
N ALA A 11 -11.75 3.33 -8.77
CA ALA A 11 -11.23 3.96 -7.56
C ALA A 11 -9.85 3.43 -7.20
N SER A 12 -9.60 2.17 -7.45
CA SER A 12 -8.28 1.58 -7.19
C SER A 12 -7.21 2.23 -8.04
N LEU A 13 -7.55 2.56 -9.28
CA LEU A 13 -6.59 3.21 -10.17
C LEU A 13 -6.25 4.62 -9.68
N VAL A 14 -7.24 5.34 -9.15
CA VAL A 14 -7.00 6.66 -8.60
C VAL A 14 -6.03 6.57 -7.43
N ILE A 15 -6.27 5.64 -6.53
CA ILE A 15 -5.40 5.42 -5.37
C ILE A 15 -3.98 5.15 -5.85
N LEU A 16 -3.84 4.27 -6.82
CA LEU A 16 -2.54 3.90 -7.35
C LEU A 16 -1.79 5.10 -7.87
N ARG A 17 -2.46 5.91 -8.66
CA ARG A 17 -1.84 7.08 -9.27
C ARG A 17 -1.41 8.09 -8.23
N GLU A 18 -2.24 8.33 -7.22
CA GLU A 18 -1.91 9.30 -6.18
C GLU A 18 -0.74 8.83 -5.33
N VAL A 19 -0.73 7.56 -4.97
CA VAL A 19 0.34 7.02 -4.15
C VAL A 19 1.68 7.13 -4.87
N PHE A 20 1.73 6.70 -6.12
CA PHE A 20 3.02 6.67 -6.82
C PHE A 20 3.46 8.05 -7.29
N LYS A 21 2.52 8.92 -7.60
CA LYS A 21 2.90 10.29 -7.88
C LYS A 21 3.61 10.91 -6.68
N SER A 22 3.04 10.74 -5.50
CA SER A 22 3.61 11.30 -4.29
C SER A 22 4.93 10.64 -3.93
N SER A 23 5.00 9.32 -4.05
CA SER A 23 6.21 8.61 -3.66
C SER A 23 7.37 8.89 -4.62
N ILE A 24 7.08 9.07 -5.90
CA ILE A 24 8.10 9.44 -6.86
C ILE A 24 8.64 10.84 -6.53
N LEU A 25 7.74 11.79 -6.28
CA LEU A 25 8.14 13.14 -5.93
C LEU A 25 8.92 13.19 -4.62
N ALA A 26 8.63 12.29 -3.71
CA ALA A 26 9.32 12.21 -2.43
C ALA A 26 10.62 11.40 -2.51
N ASN A 27 10.93 10.87 -3.69
CA ASN A 27 12.12 10.05 -3.88
C ASN A 27 12.13 8.84 -2.93
N ALA A 28 10.96 8.25 -2.73
CA ALA A 28 10.82 7.12 -1.83
C ALA A 28 11.34 5.85 -2.50
N SER A 29 11.96 4.98 -1.73
CA SER A 29 12.32 3.65 -2.21
C SER A 29 11.40 2.57 -1.64
N ALA A 30 10.56 2.95 -0.66
CA ALA A 30 9.60 2.02 -0.07
C ALA A 30 8.42 2.81 0.50
N ILE A 31 7.27 2.17 0.57
CA ILE A 31 6.05 2.79 1.08
C ILE A 31 5.30 1.82 1.98
N ILE A 32 4.45 2.38 2.83
CA ILE A 32 3.50 1.62 3.63
C ILE A 32 2.14 2.27 3.43
N GLY A 33 1.14 1.45 3.12
CA GLY A 33 -0.23 1.94 2.97
C GLY A 33 -1.01 1.79 4.27
N LEU A 34 -1.81 2.77 4.58
CA LEU A 34 -2.69 2.75 5.74
C LEU A 34 -4.12 2.89 5.26
N HIS A 35 -5.02 2.13 5.85
CA HIS A 35 -6.42 2.15 5.45
C HIS A 35 -7.30 2.08 6.69
N ASN A 36 -8.26 2.97 6.78
CA ASN A 36 -9.17 2.99 7.92
C ASN A 36 -10.49 2.31 7.57
N HIS A 37 -10.90 1.36 8.41
CA HIS A 37 -12.23 0.75 8.32
C HIS A 37 -13.07 1.31 9.45
N PRO A 38 -13.94 2.29 9.18
CA PRO A 38 -14.71 2.93 10.25
C PRO A 38 -15.60 1.97 11.03
N SER A 39 -15.99 0.86 10.41
CA SER A 39 -16.82 -0.14 11.09
C SER A 39 -16.12 -0.79 12.26
N GLY A 40 -14.80 -0.72 12.31
CA GLY A 40 -14.02 -1.40 13.32
C GLY A 40 -13.62 -2.81 12.94
N ASN A 41 -14.16 -3.34 11.86
CA ASN A 41 -13.80 -4.67 11.39
C ASN A 41 -12.61 -4.56 10.46
N VAL A 42 -11.46 -5.06 10.89
CA VAL A 42 -10.22 -4.90 10.14
C VAL A 42 -10.01 -6.00 9.10
N LYS A 43 -10.99 -6.86 8.90
CA LYS A 43 -10.87 -7.89 7.89
C LYS A 43 -10.75 -7.24 6.51
N PRO A 44 -9.75 -7.64 5.69
CA PRO A 44 -9.59 -7.03 4.38
C PRO A 44 -10.78 -7.33 3.48
N SER A 45 -11.23 -6.31 2.76
CA SER A 45 -12.24 -6.49 1.75
C SER A 45 -11.59 -7.01 0.47
N LYS A 46 -12.42 -7.45 -0.46
CA LYS A 46 -11.92 -7.88 -1.76
C LYS A 46 -11.18 -6.73 -2.43
N GLU A 47 -11.71 -5.51 -2.33
CA GLU A 47 -11.06 -4.36 -2.91
C GLU A 47 -9.74 -4.04 -2.26
N ASP A 48 -9.65 -4.21 -0.94
CA ASP A 48 -8.39 -4.01 -0.25
C ASP A 48 -7.32 -4.93 -0.81
N MET A 49 -7.69 -6.18 -1.07
CA MET A 49 -6.76 -7.16 -1.60
C MET A 49 -6.31 -6.80 -3.01
N ILE A 50 -7.25 -6.32 -3.82
CA ILE A 50 -6.93 -5.91 -5.19
C ILE A 50 -5.98 -4.72 -5.18
N VAL A 51 -6.29 -3.71 -4.39
CA VAL A 51 -5.44 -2.51 -4.30
C VAL A 51 -4.04 -2.89 -3.84
N THR A 52 -3.95 -3.72 -2.82
CA THR A 52 -2.65 -4.15 -2.31
C THR A 52 -1.83 -4.83 -3.39
N ARG A 53 -2.45 -5.71 -4.14
CA ARG A 53 -1.75 -6.42 -5.20
C ARG A 53 -1.28 -5.48 -6.30
N MET A 54 -2.12 -4.52 -6.66
CA MET A 54 -1.77 -3.54 -7.67
C MET A 54 -0.63 -2.65 -7.19
N LEU A 55 -0.68 -2.20 -5.93
CA LEU A 55 0.39 -1.39 -5.37
C LEU A 55 1.70 -2.15 -5.36
N GLN A 56 1.65 -3.43 -5.03
CA GLN A 56 2.85 -4.24 -5.00
C GLN A 56 3.46 -4.39 -6.38
N LYS A 57 2.64 -4.69 -7.38
CA LYS A 57 3.14 -4.88 -8.74
C LYS A 57 3.70 -3.59 -9.33
N CYS A 58 2.98 -2.50 -9.18
CA CYS A 58 3.45 -1.22 -9.70
C CYS A 58 4.71 -0.77 -8.97
N GLY A 59 4.76 -1.00 -7.67
CA GLY A 59 5.95 -0.66 -6.90
C GLY A 59 7.17 -1.43 -7.38
N GLN A 60 6.99 -2.69 -7.71
CA GLN A 60 8.09 -3.48 -8.23
C GLN A 60 8.64 -2.91 -9.53
N LEU A 61 7.74 -2.46 -10.40
CA LEU A 61 8.16 -1.87 -11.67
C LEU A 61 8.88 -0.54 -11.49
N LEU A 62 8.49 0.22 -10.48
CA LEU A 62 9.04 1.54 -10.25
C LEU A 62 10.21 1.56 -9.28
N GLY A 63 10.53 0.42 -8.68
CA GLY A 63 11.57 0.38 -7.68
C GLY A 63 11.15 0.97 -6.34
N ILE A 64 9.85 0.99 -6.06
CA ILE A 64 9.29 1.52 -4.82
C ILE A 64 8.52 0.38 -4.17
N GLU A 65 9.14 -0.26 -3.20
CA GLU A 65 8.59 -1.48 -2.62
C GLU A 65 7.45 -1.19 -1.64
N LEU A 66 6.35 -1.92 -1.77
CA LEU A 66 5.28 -1.88 -0.77
C LEU A 66 5.67 -2.79 0.37
N LEU A 67 6.00 -2.21 1.51
CA LEU A 67 6.46 -2.98 2.65
C LEU A 67 5.31 -3.55 3.46
N ASP A 68 4.20 -2.84 3.53
CA ASP A 68 3.04 -3.32 4.25
C ASP A 68 1.80 -2.53 3.84
N HIS A 69 0.67 -3.11 4.11
CA HIS A 69 -0.64 -2.47 4.03
C HIS A 69 -1.31 -2.74 5.37
N ILE A 70 -1.63 -1.70 6.10
CA ILE A 70 -2.15 -1.82 7.45
C ILE A 70 -3.57 -1.27 7.48
N ILE A 71 -4.51 -2.08 7.94
CA ILE A 71 -5.89 -1.66 8.13
C ILE A 71 -6.09 -1.36 9.59
N VAL A 72 -6.66 -0.20 9.88
CA VAL A 72 -6.98 0.17 11.25
C VAL A 72 -8.50 0.24 11.40
N GLY A 73 -8.99 -0.14 12.57
CA GLY A 73 -10.41 -0.26 12.81
C GLY A 73 -11.02 0.95 13.50
N GLY A 74 -10.91 2.09 12.84
CA GLY A 74 -11.49 3.31 13.39
C GLY A 74 -10.85 3.65 14.73
N THR A 75 -11.66 3.71 15.76
CA THR A 75 -11.18 4.12 17.10
C THR A 75 -11.06 2.95 18.06
N ASN A 76 -11.26 1.73 17.61
CA ASN A 76 -11.27 0.59 18.54
C ASN A 76 -9.89 0.00 18.82
N GLY A 77 -8.85 0.53 18.19
CA GLY A 77 -7.49 0.07 18.44
C GLY A 77 -7.10 -1.20 17.71
N LYS A 78 -7.99 -1.77 16.92
CA LYS A 78 -7.65 -2.98 16.17
C LYS A 78 -6.87 -2.62 14.92
N MET A 79 -5.96 -3.50 14.55
CA MET A 79 -5.14 -3.33 13.37
C MET A 79 -4.90 -4.67 12.71
N LEU A 80 -4.69 -4.64 11.40
CA LEU A 80 -4.31 -5.82 10.64
C LEU A 80 -3.19 -5.44 9.69
N SER A 81 -2.09 -6.16 9.74
CA SER A 81 -0.97 -5.98 8.83
C SER A 81 -1.01 -7.08 7.78
N PHE A 82 -1.07 -6.70 6.52
CA PHE A 82 -1.05 -7.67 5.43
C PHE A 82 0.21 -8.51 5.46
N ARG A 83 1.32 -7.87 5.82
CA ARG A 83 2.59 -8.57 5.87
C ARG A 83 2.61 -9.61 6.99
N GLU A 84 2.13 -9.25 8.16
CA GLU A 84 2.09 -10.19 9.28
C GLU A 84 1.15 -11.36 9.02
N GLU A 85 0.06 -11.09 8.28
CA GLU A 85 -0.88 -12.14 7.91
C GLU A 85 -0.43 -12.93 6.70
N LYS A 86 0.77 -12.64 6.20
CA LYS A 86 1.36 -13.34 5.06
C LYS A 86 0.54 -13.19 3.78
N MET A 87 -0.15 -12.07 3.67
CA MET A 87 -0.91 -11.73 2.49
C MET A 87 -0.13 -10.82 1.55
N LEU A 88 1.10 -10.49 1.90
CA LEU A 88 1.95 -9.62 1.14
C LEU A 88 3.37 -10.15 1.21
N ASN A 89 3.97 -10.42 0.06
CA ASN A 89 5.34 -10.91 -0.02
C ASN A 89 6.29 -9.74 -0.21
N VAL A 90 7.13 -9.50 0.79
CA VAL A 90 8.18 -8.50 0.68
C VAL A 90 9.38 -9.21 0.09
N THR A 91 9.75 -8.82 -1.14
CA THR A 91 10.77 -9.54 -1.88
C THR A 91 12.11 -8.89 -1.69
N GLY A 92 13.10 -9.72 -1.46
CA GLY A 92 14.49 -9.39 -1.69
C GLY A 92 15.11 -8.27 -0.90
N ARG A 93 14.38 -7.60 -0.06
CA ARG A 93 14.93 -6.49 0.68
C ARG A 93 15.18 -6.81 2.13
N MET A 94 15.03 -8.06 2.47
CA MET A 94 15.31 -8.51 3.82
C MET A 94 16.79 -8.80 3.93
N ASP A 95 17.42 -8.30 4.97
CA ASP A 95 18.79 -8.67 5.21
C ASP A 95 18.83 -10.06 5.85
N GLY A 96 20.00 -10.49 6.26
CA GLY A 96 20.15 -11.83 6.81
C GLY A 96 19.37 -12.06 8.08
N SER A 97 18.97 -11.02 8.77
CA SER A 97 18.19 -11.12 10.00
C SER A 97 16.70 -11.12 9.71
N GLY A 98 16.31 -10.81 8.48
CA GLY A 98 14.91 -10.71 8.14
C GLY A 98 14.31 -9.35 8.38
N GLU A 99 15.11 -8.38 8.71
CA GLU A 99 14.62 -7.05 9.02
C GLU A 99 14.64 -6.16 7.79
N ILE A 100 13.69 -5.24 7.76
CA ILE A 100 13.60 -4.25 6.70
C ILE A 100 14.37 -3.01 7.14
N GLU A 101 15.14 -2.45 6.22
CA GLU A 101 15.87 -1.22 6.52
C GLU A 101 14.90 -0.05 6.62
N GLU A 102 14.72 0.45 7.82
CA GLU A 102 13.75 1.51 8.05
C GLU A 102 14.09 2.79 7.30
N LYS A 103 15.36 3.07 7.13
CA LYS A 103 15.76 4.30 6.43
C LYS A 103 15.29 4.34 4.99
N ARG A 104 14.83 3.21 4.44
CA ARG A 104 14.33 3.18 3.08
C ARG A 104 12.87 3.56 3.00
N ILE A 105 12.17 3.59 4.14
CA ILE A 105 10.78 3.96 4.17
C ILE A 105 10.70 5.47 4.19
N ARG A 106 10.13 6.03 3.14
CA ARG A 106 10.02 7.48 3.03
C ARG A 106 8.60 7.98 3.20
N SER A 107 7.64 7.11 3.05
CA SER A 107 6.27 7.61 2.96
C SER A 107 5.27 6.60 3.47
N PHE A 108 4.28 7.12 4.15
CA PHE A 108 3.10 6.39 4.56
C PHE A 108 1.92 7.02 3.83
N TYR A 109 1.03 6.20 3.31
CA TYR A 109 -0.09 6.70 2.53
C TYR A 109 -1.40 6.21 3.10
N LEU A 110 -2.33 7.15 3.26
CA LEU A 110 -3.68 6.83 3.69
C LEU A 110 -4.48 6.48 2.45
N LEU A 111 -4.95 5.27 2.39
CA LEU A 111 -5.67 4.75 1.23
C LEU A 111 -7.18 4.90 1.34
#